data_ef404182f4d3c8838a66796462702609
#
_entry.id   ef404182f4d3c8838a66796462702609
#
_cell.length_a   1.000
_cell.length_b   1.000
_cell.length_c   1.000
_cell.angle_alpha   90.00
_cell.angle_beta   90.00
_cell.angle_gamma   90.00
#
_symmetry.space_group_name_H-M   'P 1'
#
loop_
_entity.id
_entity.type
_entity.pdbx_description
1 polymer ?
#
loop_
_entity_poly.entity_id
_entity_poly.type
_entity_poly.pdbx_seq_one_letter_code
_entity_poly.pdbx_strand_id
1 'polypeptide(L)'
;MGEDALANTLAWWTLLRGIAVFNVLAWSLAAWWLWRLRDRWPPDAWMNRRWQLALSAGYVLGCGYRSLWPVFDVQRLVLVDSFLSSVLLGRSVATVAEMCFAAQWALLLREMSREMSREASRTEQHDRCSAAVAAVSRLLLPTVAVAEAFSWYSVLTTSNLGHVVEESLWGLSAAALVASLLLMWPRVHFHRRPLIALWCAAGAAYVMYMGFVDVPMYWARWADDEASGRHYLTPAQGLVDVSMRWVVSHQWAHWRGEVVWMTAYFSVAVWLSIALALVPRTVAPSTDAKA
;
A
#
# COMPACT_ATOMS: atom_id res chain seq x y z
N MET A 1 21.93 -26.75 12.75
CA MET A 1 21.64 -25.28 12.57
C MET A 1 21.30 -24.88 11.13
N GLY A 2 21.77 -25.57 10.08
CA GLY A 2 21.46 -25.25 8.69
C GLY A 2 20.08 -25.73 8.21
N GLU A 3 19.62 -26.90 8.61
CA GLU A 3 18.34 -27.49 8.17
C GLU A 3 17.13 -26.77 8.74
N ASP A 4 17.16 -26.38 10.00
CA ASP A 4 16.07 -25.61 10.63
C ASP A 4 15.90 -24.22 9.99
N ALA A 5 17.01 -23.57 9.61
CA ALA A 5 16.99 -22.27 8.97
C ALA A 5 16.39 -22.32 7.56
N LEU A 6 16.70 -23.36 6.79
CA LEU A 6 16.09 -23.62 5.48
C LEU A 6 14.59 -23.91 5.63
N ALA A 7 14.22 -24.78 6.59
CA ALA A 7 12.84 -25.14 6.86
C ALA A 7 11.98 -23.91 7.19
N ASN A 8 12.48 -22.97 8.02
CA ASN A 8 11.79 -21.74 8.38
C ASN A 8 11.55 -20.83 7.17
N THR A 9 12.54 -20.65 6.29
CA THR A 9 12.41 -19.82 5.09
C THR A 9 11.38 -20.43 4.13
N LEU A 10 11.41 -21.73 3.90
CA LEU A 10 10.49 -22.42 3.02
C LEU A 10 9.05 -22.44 3.58
N ALA A 11 8.90 -22.61 4.90
CA ALA A 11 7.60 -22.55 5.57
C ALA A 11 6.97 -21.17 5.43
N TRP A 12 7.75 -20.09 5.69
CA TRP A 12 7.29 -18.72 5.50
C TRP A 12 6.91 -18.43 4.04
N TRP A 13 7.74 -18.82 3.08
CA TRP A 13 7.42 -18.62 1.67
C TRP A 13 6.17 -19.41 1.24
N THR A 14 5.97 -20.62 1.77
CA THR A 14 4.75 -21.40 1.54
C THR A 14 3.52 -20.68 2.09
N LEU A 15 3.64 -20.08 3.27
CA LEU A 15 2.59 -19.24 3.85
C LEU A 15 2.25 -18.03 2.95
N LEU A 16 3.27 -17.30 2.46
CA LEU A 16 3.05 -16.16 1.55
C LEU A 16 2.31 -16.57 0.27
N ARG A 17 2.68 -17.73 -0.32
CA ARG A 17 1.98 -18.27 -1.50
C ARG A 17 0.54 -18.63 -1.19
N GLY A 18 0.29 -19.23 -0.02
CA GLY A 18 -1.06 -19.54 0.45
C GLY A 18 -1.90 -18.26 0.62
N ILE A 19 -1.33 -17.23 1.24
CA ILE A 19 -1.96 -15.90 1.38
C ILE A 19 -2.28 -15.31 -0.01
N ALA A 20 -1.36 -15.38 -0.97
CA ALA A 20 -1.58 -14.86 -2.32
C ALA A 20 -2.75 -15.54 -3.03
N VAL A 21 -2.82 -16.87 -2.98
CA VAL A 21 -3.94 -17.64 -3.56
C VAL A 21 -5.27 -17.23 -2.91
N PHE A 22 -5.30 -17.18 -1.56
CA PHE A 22 -6.48 -16.78 -0.82
C PHE A 22 -6.94 -15.36 -1.16
N ASN A 23 -6.02 -14.41 -1.27
CA ASN A 23 -6.30 -13.03 -1.65
C ASN A 23 -6.90 -12.91 -3.06
N VAL A 24 -6.34 -13.64 -4.03
CA VAL A 24 -6.87 -13.64 -5.41
C VAL A 24 -8.27 -14.24 -5.45
N LEU A 25 -8.51 -15.33 -4.72
CA LEU A 25 -9.84 -15.93 -4.62
C LEU A 25 -10.85 -14.99 -3.95
N ALA A 26 -10.46 -14.33 -2.85
CA ALA A 26 -11.30 -13.37 -2.15
C ALA A 26 -11.63 -12.16 -3.03
N TRP A 27 -10.63 -11.60 -3.73
CA TRP A 27 -10.85 -10.53 -4.70
C TRP A 27 -11.78 -10.97 -5.85
N SER A 28 -11.58 -12.17 -6.40
CA SER A 28 -12.41 -12.70 -7.48
C SER A 28 -13.87 -12.87 -7.04
N LEU A 29 -14.08 -13.33 -5.82
CA LEU A 29 -15.43 -13.46 -5.23
C LEU A 29 -16.07 -12.07 -5.02
N ALA A 30 -15.31 -11.10 -4.51
CA ALA A 30 -15.77 -9.72 -4.34
C ALA A 30 -16.14 -9.09 -5.70
N ALA A 31 -15.30 -9.29 -6.72
CA ALA A 31 -15.52 -8.81 -8.08
C ALA A 31 -16.81 -9.43 -8.68
N TRP A 32 -16.95 -10.73 -8.57
CA TRP A 32 -18.14 -11.43 -9.03
C TRP A 32 -19.41 -10.95 -8.34
N TRP A 33 -19.38 -10.75 -7.02
CA TRP A 33 -20.51 -10.23 -6.27
C TRP A 33 -20.88 -8.81 -6.69
N LEU A 34 -19.91 -7.90 -6.74
CA LEU A 34 -20.16 -6.53 -7.19
C LEU A 34 -20.74 -6.49 -8.61
N TRP A 35 -20.23 -7.35 -9.50
CA TRP A 35 -20.76 -7.46 -10.87
C TRP A 35 -22.21 -7.94 -10.91
N ARG A 36 -22.60 -8.88 -10.07
CA ARG A 36 -23.98 -9.33 -9.94
C ARG A 36 -24.93 -8.26 -9.40
N LEU A 37 -24.42 -7.36 -8.59
CA LEU A 37 -25.21 -6.27 -8.00
C LEU A 37 -25.15 -4.97 -8.82
N ARG A 38 -24.52 -4.97 -9.99
CA ARG A 38 -24.27 -3.75 -10.79
C ARG A 38 -25.53 -2.94 -11.08
N ASP A 39 -26.63 -3.62 -11.41
CA ASP A 39 -27.91 -3.01 -11.80
C ASP A 39 -28.65 -2.33 -10.62
N ARG A 40 -28.17 -2.58 -9.38
CA ARG A 40 -28.69 -1.94 -8.16
C ARG A 40 -28.01 -0.60 -7.84
N TRP A 41 -26.95 -0.24 -8.59
CA TRP A 41 -26.19 0.95 -8.35
C TRP A 41 -26.54 2.04 -9.37
N PRO A 42 -26.64 3.34 -8.94
CA PRO A 42 -26.65 4.45 -9.88
C PRO A 42 -25.39 4.42 -10.75
N PRO A 43 -25.45 4.88 -12.02
CA PRO A 43 -24.31 4.81 -12.96
C PRO A 43 -23.00 5.40 -12.42
N ASP A 44 -23.09 6.58 -11.76
CA ASP A 44 -21.91 7.23 -11.18
C ASP A 44 -21.29 6.42 -10.04
N ALA A 45 -22.12 5.84 -9.16
CA ALA A 45 -21.66 4.99 -8.07
C ALA A 45 -21.03 3.70 -8.60
N TRP A 46 -21.63 3.11 -9.65
CA TRP A 46 -21.08 1.94 -10.32
C TRP A 46 -19.71 2.24 -10.96
N MET A 47 -19.55 3.40 -11.63
CA MET A 47 -18.27 3.80 -12.21
C MET A 47 -17.16 3.88 -11.14
N ASN A 48 -17.44 4.50 -9.98
CA ASN A 48 -16.48 4.55 -8.87
C ASN A 48 -16.11 3.16 -8.36
N ARG A 49 -17.10 2.24 -8.25
CA ARG A 49 -16.86 0.84 -7.86
C ARG A 49 -15.98 0.09 -8.85
N ARG A 50 -16.20 0.29 -10.15
CA ARG A 50 -15.36 -0.32 -11.19
C ARG A 50 -13.91 0.14 -11.08
N TRP A 51 -13.65 1.43 -10.86
CA TRP A 51 -12.31 1.94 -10.65
C TRP A 51 -11.68 1.38 -9.37
N GLN A 52 -12.40 1.38 -8.25
CA GLN A 52 -11.92 0.78 -7.01
C GLN A 52 -11.56 -0.70 -7.19
N LEU A 53 -12.40 -1.45 -7.91
CA LEU A 53 -12.17 -2.87 -8.17
C LEU A 53 -10.98 -3.09 -9.11
N ALA A 54 -10.81 -2.29 -10.15
CA ALA A 54 -9.69 -2.40 -11.08
C ALA A 54 -8.35 -2.07 -10.38
N LEU A 55 -8.32 -1.01 -9.57
CA LEU A 55 -7.15 -0.66 -8.77
C LEU A 55 -6.83 -1.74 -7.73
N SER A 56 -7.86 -2.29 -7.08
CA SER A 56 -7.69 -3.43 -6.16
C SER A 56 -7.11 -4.65 -6.88
N ALA A 57 -7.51 -4.92 -8.14
CA ALA A 57 -6.89 -5.98 -8.93
C ALA A 57 -5.39 -5.77 -9.10
N GLY A 58 -4.98 -4.54 -9.48
CA GLY A 58 -3.57 -4.19 -9.64
C GLY A 58 -2.77 -4.43 -8.35
N TYR A 59 -3.34 -4.04 -7.20
CA TYR A 59 -2.70 -4.24 -5.91
C TYR A 59 -2.64 -5.73 -5.49
N VAL A 60 -3.76 -6.44 -5.57
CA VAL A 60 -3.86 -7.87 -5.21
C VAL A 60 -2.92 -8.73 -6.07
N LEU A 61 -2.91 -8.49 -7.38
CA LEU A 61 -2.04 -9.24 -8.31
C LEU A 61 -0.56 -8.89 -8.12
N GLY A 62 -0.26 -7.61 -7.85
CA GLY A 62 1.12 -7.19 -7.56
C GLY A 62 1.66 -7.80 -6.27
N CYS A 63 0.89 -7.77 -5.17
CA CYS A 63 1.24 -8.45 -3.93
C CYS A 63 1.33 -9.97 -4.12
N GLY A 64 0.43 -10.56 -4.92
CA GLY A 64 0.48 -11.97 -5.31
C GLY A 64 1.77 -12.32 -6.04
N TYR A 65 2.17 -11.51 -7.02
CA TYR A 65 3.44 -11.66 -7.71
C TYR A 65 4.63 -11.64 -6.74
N ARG A 66 4.73 -10.63 -5.88
CA ARG A 66 5.79 -10.50 -4.87
C ARG A 66 5.79 -11.64 -3.83
N SER A 67 4.66 -12.27 -3.59
CA SER A 67 4.55 -13.47 -2.73
C SER A 67 5.10 -14.73 -3.42
N LEU A 68 4.95 -14.83 -4.74
CA LEU A 68 5.46 -15.95 -5.53
C LEU A 68 6.97 -15.83 -5.78
N TRP A 69 7.42 -14.62 -6.07
CA TRP A 69 8.82 -14.27 -6.34
C TRP A 69 9.29 -13.17 -5.39
N PRO A 70 9.53 -13.50 -4.09
CA PRO A 70 10.01 -12.51 -3.14
C PRO A 70 11.40 -12.02 -3.54
N VAL A 71 11.58 -10.71 -3.43
CA VAL A 71 12.84 -10.02 -3.72
C VAL A 71 13.16 -9.09 -2.57
N PHE A 72 14.42 -9.08 -2.16
CA PHE A 72 14.98 -8.08 -1.27
C PHE A 72 15.84 -7.12 -2.12
N ASP A 73 15.26 -5.97 -2.43
CA ASP A 73 15.63 -5.16 -3.58
C ASP A 73 17.09 -4.64 -3.55
N VAL A 74 17.54 -3.98 -2.47
CA VAL A 74 18.89 -3.40 -2.37
C VAL A 74 19.97 -4.48 -2.27
N GLN A 75 19.69 -5.56 -1.53
CA GLN A 75 20.60 -6.68 -1.31
C GLN A 75 20.65 -7.66 -2.48
N ARG A 76 19.75 -7.54 -3.46
CA ARG A 76 19.64 -8.45 -4.62
C ARG A 76 19.39 -9.90 -4.22
N LEU A 77 18.70 -10.14 -3.09
CA LEU A 77 18.40 -11.49 -2.61
C LEU A 77 17.05 -11.96 -3.16
N VAL A 78 17.00 -13.21 -3.60
CA VAL A 78 15.81 -13.87 -4.14
C VAL A 78 15.70 -15.29 -3.61
N LEU A 79 14.49 -15.88 -3.66
CA LEU A 79 14.26 -17.28 -3.32
C LEU A 79 14.34 -18.22 -4.53
N VAL A 80 14.12 -17.70 -5.74
CA VAL A 80 14.04 -18.50 -6.97
C VAL A 80 15.01 -17.93 -8.00
N ASP A 81 15.82 -18.81 -8.60
CA ASP A 81 16.68 -18.45 -9.72
C ASP A 81 15.84 -18.32 -11.01
N SER A 82 15.38 -17.12 -11.28
CA SER A 82 14.54 -16.83 -12.43
C SER A 82 14.58 -15.33 -12.75
N PHE A 83 14.48 -14.98 -14.03
CA PHE A 83 14.29 -13.59 -14.46
C PHE A 83 13.02 -12.95 -13.83
N LEU A 84 12.00 -13.74 -13.54
CA LEU A 84 10.81 -13.27 -12.80
C LEU A 84 11.16 -12.83 -11.37
N SER A 85 12.26 -13.28 -10.79
CA SER A 85 12.78 -12.82 -9.50
C SER A 85 13.69 -11.59 -9.62
N SER A 86 13.92 -11.06 -10.85
CA SER A 86 14.77 -9.88 -11.01
C SER A 86 14.22 -8.70 -10.24
N VAL A 87 15.12 -7.90 -9.68
CA VAL A 87 14.75 -6.67 -8.95
C VAL A 87 13.98 -5.71 -9.85
N LEU A 88 14.36 -5.64 -11.14
CA LEU A 88 13.65 -4.82 -12.13
C LEU A 88 12.15 -5.16 -12.18
N LEU A 89 11.81 -6.43 -12.35
CA LEU A 89 10.40 -6.87 -12.38
C LEU A 89 9.73 -6.72 -11.02
N GLY A 90 10.40 -7.16 -9.95
CA GLY A 90 9.87 -7.08 -8.59
C GLY A 90 9.51 -5.65 -8.20
N ARG A 91 10.42 -4.69 -8.42
CA ARG A 91 10.18 -3.28 -8.11
C ARG A 91 9.16 -2.62 -9.05
N SER A 92 9.18 -2.93 -10.35
CA SER A 92 8.18 -2.42 -11.28
C SER A 92 6.76 -2.85 -10.88
N VAL A 93 6.58 -4.12 -10.53
CA VAL A 93 5.28 -4.64 -10.06
C VAL A 93 4.88 -4.00 -8.74
N ALA A 94 5.82 -3.83 -7.79
CA ALA A 94 5.56 -3.14 -6.53
C ALA A 94 5.09 -1.70 -6.77
N THR A 95 5.82 -0.92 -7.58
CA THR A 95 5.44 0.46 -7.91
C THR A 95 4.02 0.55 -8.48
N VAL A 96 3.65 -0.32 -9.43
CA VAL A 96 2.29 -0.34 -9.99
C VAL A 96 1.26 -0.68 -8.91
N ALA A 97 1.54 -1.68 -8.07
CA ALA A 97 0.64 -2.07 -6.99
C ALA A 97 0.43 -0.94 -5.97
N GLU A 98 1.51 -0.33 -5.52
CA GLU A 98 1.51 0.76 -4.53
C GLU A 98 0.78 2.00 -5.07
N MET A 99 1.01 2.36 -6.33
CA MET A 99 0.25 3.42 -7.01
C MET A 99 -1.25 3.09 -7.12
N CYS A 100 -1.61 1.85 -7.39
CA CYS A 100 -3.01 1.41 -7.37
C CYS A 100 -3.64 1.57 -5.98
N PHE A 101 -2.93 1.17 -4.92
CA PHE A 101 -3.41 1.28 -3.55
C PHE A 101 -3.58 2.75 -3.11
N ALA A 102 -2.59 3.60 -3.40
CA ALA A 102 -2.68 5.04 -3.13
C ALA A 102 -3.85 5.69 -3.89
N ALA A 103 -4.07 5.31 -5.16
CA ALA A 103 -5.18 5.79 -5.96
C ALA A 103 -6.55 5.37 -5.38
N GLN A 104 -6.68 4.17 -4.82
CA GLN A 104 -7.90 3.74 -4.14
C GLN A 104 -8.25 4.64 -2.96
N TRP A 105 -7.27 4.96 -2.11
CA TRP A 105 -7.47 5.86 -0.97
C TRP A 105 -7.78 7.29 -1.43
N ALA A 106 -7.10 7.78 -2.45
CA ALA A 106 -7.37 9.10 -3.02
C ALA A 106 -8.81 9.19 -3.58
N LEU A 107 -9.28 8.14 -4.27
CA LEU A 107 -10.67 8.08 -4.77
C LEU A 107 -11.68 8.05 -3.63
N LEU A 108 -11.44 7.27 -2.57
CA LEU A 108 -12.32 7.25 -1.39
C LEU A 108 -12.42 8.63 -0.74
N LEU A 109 -11.29 9.26 -0.44
CA LEU A 109 -11.27 10.59 0.18
C LEU A 109 -11.95 11.63 -0.71
N ARG A 110 -11.77 11.55 -2.03
CA ARG A 110 -12.43 12.43 -2.99
C ARG A 110 -13.96 12.24 -3.00
N GLU A 111 -14.44 11.00 -2.93
CA GLU A 111 -15.87 10.70 -2.85
C GLU A 111 -16.45 11.28 -1.55
N MET A 112 -15.81 10.98 -0.41
CA MET A 112 -16.24 11.45 0.91
C MET A 112 -16.24 12.98 1.01
N SER A 113 -15.20 13.66 0.52
CA SER A 113 -15.14 15.13 0.53
C SER A 113 -16.23 15.77 -0.34
N ARG A 114 -16.56 15.17 -1.48
CA ARG A 114 -17.63 15.63 -2.35
C ARG A 114 -19.02 15.48 -1.71
N GLU A 115 -19.26 14.36 -1.02
CA GLU A 115 -20.50 14.14 -0.28
C GLU A 115 -20.65 15.19 0.81
N MET A 116 -19.59 15.45 1.59
CA MET A 116 -19.58 16.50 2.62
C MET A 116 -19.83 17.90 2.06
N SER A 117 -19.17 18.25 0.94
CA SER A 117 -19.37 19.56 0.29
C SER A 117 -20.79 19.75 -0.21
N ARG A 118 -21.42 18.70 -0.76
CA ARG A 118 -22.83 18.78 -1.19
C ARG A 118 -23.78 19.00 -0.02
N GLU A 119 -23.48 18.41 1.12
CA GLU A 119 -24.26 18.59 2.34
C GLU A 119 -24.09 20.00 2.91
N ALA A 120 -22.84 20.48 3.02
CA ALA A 120 -22.52 21.83 3.50
C ALA A 120 -23.17 22.91 2.62
N SER A 121 -23.22 22.69 1.29
CA SER A 121 -23.90 23.63 0.36
C SER A 121 -25.41 23.72 0.59
N ARG A 122 -26.04 22.69 1.14
CA ARG A 122 -27.48 22.71 1.49
C ARG A 122 -27.76 23.49 2.78
N THR A 123 -26.77 23.61 3.66
CA THR A 123 -26.87 24.31 4.95
C THR A 123 -26.23 25.71 4.93
N GLU A 124 -25.77 26.18 3.75
CA GLU A 124 -25.02 27.44 3.58
C GLU A 124 -23.77 27.57 4.48
N GLN A 125 -23.28 26.45 4.98
CA GLN A 125 -22.15 26.40 5.89
C GLN A 125 -20.83 26.14 5.15
N HIS A 126 -19.84 27.03 5.34
CA HIS A 126 -18.51 26.81 4.77
C HIS A 126 -17.79 25.66 5.49
N ASP A 127 -17.51 24.54 4.76
CA ASP A 127 -16.93 23.34 5.36
C ASP A 127 -15.40 23.24 5.10
N ARG A 128 -14.63 23.78 6.02
CA ARG A 128 -13.15 23.69 6.00
C ARG A 128 -12.64 22.24 6.06
N CYS A 129 -13.36 21.35 6.75
CA CYS A 129 -12.98 19.95 6.84
C CYS A 129 -13.06 19.26 5.47
N SER A 130 -14.13 19.50 4.72
CA SER A 130 -14.27 18.99 3.35
C SER A 130 -13.15 19.48 2.43
N ALA A 131 -12.77 20.77 2.52
CA ALA A 131 -11.67 21.32 1.76
C ALA A 131 -10.32 20.69 2.11
N ALA A 132 -10.06 20.44 3.41
CA ALA A 132 -8.84 19.76 3.88
C ALA A 132 -8.75 18.32 3.35
N VAL A 133 -9.83 17.54 3.47
CA VAL A 133 -9.90 16.17 2.94
C VAL A 133 -9.73 16.14 1.43
N ALA A 134 -10.34 17.12 0.70
CA ALA A 134 -10.15 17.25 -0.75
C ALA A 134 -8.69 17.58 -1.12
N ALA A 135 -7.99 18.38 -0.32
CA ALA A 135 -6.57 18.65 -0.51
C ALA A 135 -5.73 17.37 -0.35
N VAL A 136 -5.94 16.63 0.75
CA VAL A 136 -5.24 15.34 0.98
C VAL A 136 -5.53 14.38 -0.18
N SER A 137 -6.79 14.24 -0.63
CA SER A 137 -7.13 13.35 -1.74
C SER A 137 -6.40 13.68 -3.06
N ARG A 138 -6.07 14.96 -3.29
CA ARG A 138 -5.32 15.40 -4.48
C ARG A 138 -3.82 15.21 -4.35
N LEU A 139 -3.30 15.34 -3.13
CA LEU A 139 -1.87 15.27 -2.86
C LEU A 139 -1.37 13.84 -2.64
N LEU A 140 -2.24 12.92 -2.22
CA LEU A 140 -1.86 11.56 -1.84
C LEU A 140 -1.13 10.83 -2.97
N LEU A 141 -1.73 10.78 -4.16
CA LEU A 141 -1.13 10.06 -5.30
C LEU A 141 0.19 10.70 -5.79
N PRO A 142 0.31 12.03 -5.97
CA PRO A 142 1.58 12.66 -6.27
C PRO A 142 2.66 12.42 -5.21
N THR A 143 2.30 12.46 -3.92
CA THR A 143 3.27 12.20 -2.83
C THR A 143 3.80 10.77 -2.90
N VAL A 144 2.93 9.79 -3.12
CA VAL A 144 3.33 8.40 -3.29
C VAL A 144 4.16 8.22 -4.57
N ALA A 145 3.84 8.90 -5.68
CA ALA A 145 4.66 8.86 -6.89
C ALA A 145 6.08 9.38 -6.65
N VAL A 146 6.23 10.42 -5.81
CA VAL A 146 7.56 10.90 -5.37
C VAL A 146 8.25 9.85 -4.48
N ALA A 147 7.53 9.21 -3.56
CA ALA A 147 8.08 8.13 -2.74
C ALA A 147 8.62 6.99 -3.62
N GLU A 148 7.86 6.57 -4.65
CA GLU A 148 8.30 5.57 -5.62
C GLU A 148 9.57 5.98 -6.38
N ALA A 149 9.69 7.26 -6.75
CA ALA A 149 10.92 7.75 -7.39
C ALA A 149 12.15 7.62 -6.46
N PHE A 150 11.99 7.88 -5.15
CA PHE A 150 13.05 7.66 -4.16
C PHE A 150 13.33 6.17 -3.92
N SER A 151 12.30 5.32 -3.96
CA SER A 151 12.48 3.87 -3.95
C SER A 151 13.33 3.40 -5.12
N TRP A 152 13.00 3.82 -6.34
CA TRP A 152 13.81 3.52 -7.53
C TRP A 152 15.23 4.08 -7.41
N TYR A 153 15.41 5.26 -6.83
CA TYR A 153 16.74 5.78 -6.54
C TYR A 153 17.52 4.83 -5.63
N SER A 154 16.95 4.38 -4.52
CA SER A 154 17.58 3.39 -3.64
C SER A 154 17.94 2.11 -4.36
N VAL A 155 17.00 1.59 -5.12
CA VAL A 155 17.17 0.32 -5.83
C VAL A 155 18.25 0.42 -6.91
N LEU A 156 18.30 1.51 -7.66
CA LEU A 156 19.29 1.72 -8.72
C LEU A 156 20.69 2.01 -8.17
N THR A 157 20.78 2.85 -7.14
CA THR A 157 22.08 3.24 -6.58
C THR A 157 22.59 2.27 -5.51
N THR A 158 21.75 1.39 -5.00
CA THR A 158 21.99 0.56 -3.82
C THR A 158 22.16 1.36 -2.51
N SER A 159 21.72 2.63 -2.49
CA SER A 159 21.79 3.51 -1.31
C SER A 159 20.48 3.42 -0.51
N ASN A 160 20.59 3.11 0.78
CA ASN A 160 19.44 3.06 1.66
C ASN A 160 18.81 4.44 1.97
N LEU A 161 19.47 5.56 1.62
CA LEU A 161 18.96 6.91 1.84
C LEU A 161 17.63 7.18 1.12
N GLY A 162 17.45 6.68 -0.09
CA GLY A 162 16.20 6.84 -0.82
C GLY A 162 15.04 6.12 -0.12
N HIS A 163 15.27 4.95 0.48
CA HIS A 163 14.25 4.28 1.30
C HIS A 163 13.88 5.07 2.56
N VAL A 164 14.83 5.77 3.18
CA VAL A 164 14.50 6.70 4.29
C VAL A 164 13.48 7.75 3.84
N VAL A 165 13.66 8.33 2.67
CA VAL A 165 12.74 9.33 2.12
C VAL A 165 11.42 8.70 1.69
N GLU A 166 11.47 7.57 0.99
CA GLU A 166 10.30 6.79 0.57
C GLU A 166 9.38 6.48 1.75
N GLU A 167 9.91 5.83 2.79
CA GLU A 167 9.14 5.38 3.95
C GLU A 167 8.63 6.55 4.80
N SER A 168 9.39 7.66 4.85
CA SER A 168 8.92 8.89 5.47
C SER A 168 7.71 9.48 4.72
N LEU A 169 7.72 9.49 3.39
CA LEU A 169 6.61 9.98 2.58
C LEU A 169 5.38 9.06 2.68
N TRP A 170 5.58 7.75 2.74
CA TRP A 170 4.52 6.78 3.00
C TRP A 170 3.91 6.98 4.40
N GLY A 171 4.74 7.14 5.44
CA GLY A 171 4.31 7.44 6.81
C GLY A 171 3.49 8.72 6.90
N LEU A 172 3.97 9.82 6.26
CA LEU A 172 3.24 11.09 6.19
C LEU A 172 1.91 10.97 5.43
N SER A 173 1.89 10.22 4.33
CA SER A 173 0.68 9.95 3.56
C SER A 173 -0.37 9.19 4.37
N ALA A 174 0.06 8.17 5.11
CA ALA A 174 -0.81 7.42 6.02
C ALA A 174 -1.32 8.27 7.19
N ALA A 175 -0.47 9.13 7.77
CA ALA A 175 -0.88 10.06 8.83
C ALA A 175 -1.93 11.06 8.32
N ALA A 176 -1.74 11.63 7.13
CA ALA A 176 -2.72 12.51 6.50
C ALA A 176 -4.05 11.79 6.18
N LEU A 177 -3.98 10.53 5.76
CA LEU A 177 -5.16 9.67 5.55
C LEU A 177 -5.92 9.44 6.85
N VAL A 178 -5.23 9.03 7.92
CA VAL A 178 -5.84 8.80 9.24
C VAL A 178 -6.47 10.09 9.78
N ALA A 179 -5.76 11.22 9.70
CA ALA A 179 -6.30 12.52 10.08
C ALA A 179 -7.57 12.87 9.29
N SER A 180 -7.59 12.60 7.98
CA SER A 180 -8.77 12.81 7.12
C SER A 180 -9.96 11.94 7.56
N LEU A 181 -9.73 10.66 7.86
CA LEU A 181 -10.77 9.75 8.35
C LEU A 181 -11.33 10.19 9.71
N LEU A 182 -10.46 10.67 10.62
CA LEU A 182 -10.85 11.19 11.93
C LEU A 182 -11.65 12.51 11.81
N LEU A 183 -11.25 13.42 10.92
CA LEU A 183 -12.02 14.65 10.63
C LEU A 183 -13.43 14.35 10.10
N MET A 184 -13.59 13.26 9.40
CA MET A 184 -14.88 12.83 8.85
C MET A 184 -15.70 11.99 9.83
N TRP A 185 -15.12 11.50 10.92
CA TRP A 185 -15.76 10.60 11.88
C TRP A 185 -17.16 11.03 12.36
N PRO A 186 -17.41 12.31 12.72
CA PRO A 186 -18.73 12.73 13.20
C PRO A 186 -19.84 12.56 12.15
N ARG A 187 -19.48 12.60 10.85
CA ARG A 187 -20.42 12.55 9.71
C ARG A 187 -20.57 11.15 9.12
N VAL A 188 -19.80 10.18 9.63
CA VAL A 188 -19.89 8.79 9.17
C VAL A 188 -21.13 8.13 9.78
N HIS A 189 -21.89 7.40 8.96
CA HIS A 189 -22.99 6.56 9.42
C HIS A 189 -22.58 5.65 10.58
N PHE A 190 -23.38 5.57 11.62
CA PHE A 190 -23.07 4.79 12.82
C PHE A 190 -22.63 3.36 12.52
N HIS A 191 -23.33 2.66 11.62
CA HIS A 191 -23.00 1.30 11.22
C HIS A 191 -21.70 1.17 10.42
N ARG A 192 -21.09 2.27 9.95
CA ARG A 192 -19.79 2.30 9.24
C ARG A 192 -18.62 2.67 10.15
N ARG A 193 -18.89 3.22 11.33
CA ARG A 193 -17.85 3.64 12.27
C ARG A 193 -16.88 2.52 12.63
N PRO A 194 -17.30 1.25 12.85
CA PRO A 194 -16.36 0.17 13.13
C PRO A 194 -15.35 -0.05 12.00
N LEU A 195 -15.77 0.07 10.74
CA LEU A 195 -14.88 -0.06 9.58
C LEU A 195 -13.89 1.11 9.50
N ILE A 196 -14.36 2.35 9.70
CA ILE A 196 -13.47 3.52 9.74
C ILE A 196 -12.51 3.43 10.92
N ALA A 197 -12.96 2.96 12.09
CA ALA A 197 -12.11 2.72 13.26
C ALA A 197 -11.00 1.70 12.93
N LEU A 198 -11.35 0.59 12.27
CA LEU A 198 -10.38 -0.40 11.82
C LEU A 198 -9.34 0.20 10.87
N TRP A 199 -9.77 1.02 9.91
CA TRP A 199 -8.86 1.70 8.99
C TRP A 199 -7.96 2.71 9.70
N CYS A 200 -8.51 3.48 10.64
CA CYS A 200 -7.71 4.39 11.46
C CYS A 200 -6.70 3.62 12.32
N ALA A 201 -7.10 2.51 12.93
CA ALA A 201 -6.20 1.67 13.74
C ALA A 201 -5.08 1.05 12.88
N ALA A 202 -5.41 0.50 11.73
CA ALA A 202 -4.42 -0.05 10.80
C ALA A 202 -3.46 1.03 10.28
N GLY A 203 -3.99 2.21 9.91
CA GLY A 203 -3.19 3.34 9.47
C GLY A 203 -2.29 3.89 10.59
N ALA A 204 -2.80 4.00 11.81
CA ALA A 204 -2.00 4.43 12.97
C ALA A 204 -0.89 3.43 13.29
N ALA A 205 -1.17 2.13 13.26
CA ALA A 205 -0.17 1.08 13.43
C ALA A 205 0.92 1.16 12.35
N TYR A 206 0.52 1.42 11.09
CA TYR A 206 1.46 1.63 10.00
C TYR A 206 2.34 2.87 10.21
N VAL A 207 1.77 4.01 10.60
CA VAL A 207 2.53 5.24 10.91
C VAL A 207 3.54 4.99 12.03
N MET A 208 3.14 4.28 13.08
CA MET A 208 4.03 3.90 14.18
C MET A 208 5.16 2.99 13.69
N TYR A 209 4.85 2.00 12.86
CA TYR A 209 5.84 1.10 12.28
C TYR A 209 6.86 1.87 11.43
N MET A 210 6.40 2.76 10.53
CA MET A 210 7.28 3.60 9.73
C MET A 210 8.20 4.48 10.59
N GLY A 211 7.64 5.18 11.59
CA GLY A 211 8.38 6.12 12.43
C GLY A 211 9.37 5.47 13.40
N PHE A 212 9.06 4.28 13.94
CA PHE A 212 9.87 3.64 14.98
C PHE A 212 10.67 2.44 14.52
N VAL A 213 10.36 1.86 13.36
CA VAL A 213 11.02 0.65 12.88
C VAL A 213 11.69 0.90 11.53
N ASP A 214 10.92 1.21 10.49
CA ASP A 214 11.40 1.17 9.11
C ASP A 214 12.34 2.34 8.79
N VAL A 215 11.91 3.57 9.03
CA VAL A 215 12.73 4.76 8.78
C VAL A 215 14.03 4.72 9.60
N PRO A 216 14.01 4.43 10.92
CA PRO A 216 15.25 4.28 11.70
C PRO A 216 16.15 3.14 11.21
N MET A 217 15.57 2.02 10.77
CA MET A 217 16.32 0.89 10.22
C MET A 217 17.07 1.27 8.94
N TYR A 218 16.41 1.91 7.98
CA TYR A 218 17.04 2.34 6.74
C TYR A 218 18.06 3.44 6.98
N TRP A 219 17.78 4.35 7.92
CA TRP A 219 18.75 5.36 8.34
C TRP A 219 20.02 4.74 8.92
N ALA A 220 19.88 3.76 9.83
CA ALA A 220 21.03 3.05 10.40
C ALA A 220 21.84 2.31 9.33
N ARG A 221 21.16 1.60 8.41
CA ARG A 221 21.82 0.91 7.27
C ARG A 221 22.59 1.90 6.40
N TRP A 222 22.01 3.07 6.11
CA TRP A 222 22.70 4.10 5.34
C TRP A 222 23.89 4.68 6.09
N ALA A 223 23.77 4.97 7.38
CA ALA A 223 24.86 5.48 8.21
C ALA A 223 26.03 4.49 8.29
N ASP A 224 25.76 3.19 8.41
CA ASP A 224 26.75 2.13 8.38
C ASP A 224 27.45 2.01 7.01
N ASP A 225 26.67 2.15 5.92
CA ASP A 225 27.20 2.17 4.55
C ASP A 225 28.18 3.36 4.37
N GLU A 226 27.82 4.57 4.82
CA GLU A 226 28.69 5.76 4.77
C GLU A 226 29.94 5.60 5.62
N ALA A 227 29.79 5.08 6.86
CA ALA A 227 30.92 4.87 7.76
C ALA A 227 31.91 3.82 7.22
N SER A 228 31.43 2.84 6.46
CA SER A 228 32.27 1.81 5.83
C SER A 228 32.92 2.27 4.49
N GLY A 229 32.59 3.48 4.00
CA GLY A 229 33.05 3.98 2.71
C GLY A 229 32.50 3.18 1.52
N ARG A 230 31.29 2.65 1.63
CA ARG A 230 30.64 1.87 0.58
C ARG A 230 30.48 2.66 -0.70
N HIS A 231 30.88 2.09 -1.82
CA HIS A 231 30.63 2.66 -3.14
C HIS A 231 29.21 2.35 -3.61
N TYR A 232 28.50 3.41 -4.02
CA TYR A 232 27.16 3.30 -4.62
C TYR A 232 27.27 3.17 -6.15
N LEU A 233 26.29 2.51 -6.74
CA LEU A 233 26.18 2.45 -8.20
C LEU A 233 25.68 3.79 -8.75
N THR A 234 26.15 4.15 -9.95
CA THR A 234 25.46 5.18 -10.73
C THR A 234 24.11 4.64 -11.22
N PRO A 235 23.09 5.48 -11.46
CA PRO A 235 21.79 5.02 -11.96
C PRO A 235 21.89 4.18 -13.25
N ALA A 236 22.84 4.50 -14.15
CA ALA A 236 23.08 3.73 -15.37
C ALA A 236 23.62 2.31 -15.08
N GLN A 237 24.58 2.21 -14.15
CA GLN A 237 25.08 0.90 -13.69
C GLN A 237 23.97 0.11 -12.99
N GLY A 238 23.19 0.80 -12.14
CA GLY A 238 22.06 0.20 -11.43
C GLY A 238 21.00 -0.37 -12.35
N LEU A 239 20.70 0.29 -13.48
CA LEU A 239 19.71 -0.18 -14.43
C LEU A 239 20.11 -1.55 -15.04
N VAL A 240 21.39 -1.72 -15.34
CA VAL A 240 21.92 -3.03 -15.79
C VAL A 240 21.89 -4.05 -14.66
N ASP A 241 22.33 -3.63 -13.46
CA ASP A 241 22.45 -4.48 -12.30
C ASP A 241 21.09 -5.06 -11.83
N VAL A 242 20.01 -4.25 -11.77
CA VAL A 242 18.68 -4.72 -11.34
C VAL A 242 18.05 -5.74 -12.29
N SER A 243 18.48 -5.79 -13.55
CA SER A 243 17.96 -6.71 -14.55
C SER A 243 18.76 -8.01 -14.67
N MET A 244 20.03 -8.00 -14.24
CA MET A 244 20.96 -9.11 -14.50
C MET A 244 21.58 -9.71 -13.25
N ARG A 245 21.52 -9.05 -12.11
CA ARG A 245 22.16 -9.52 -10.87
C ARG A 245 21.14 -9.84 -9.79
N TRP A 246 21.15 -11.08 -9.34
CA TRP A 246 20.50 -11.53 -8.09
C TRP A 246 21.27 -12.68 -7.49
N VAL A 247 21.06 -12.90 -6.21
CA VAL A 247 21.67 -13.99 -5.43
C VAL A 247 20.55 -14.80 -4.80
N VAL A 248 20.50 -16.08 -5.13
CA VAL A 248 19.55 -17.00 -4.49
C VAL A 248 19.99 -17.28 -3.06
N SER A 249 19.14 -17.05 -2.11
CA SER A 249 19.39 -17.34 -0.71
C SER A 249 18.17 -17.92 -0.02
N HIS A 250 18.35 -19.07 0.63
CA HIS A 250 17.36 -19.68 1.50
C HIS A 250 17.75 -19.56 2.99
N GLN A 251 18.75 -18.74 3.30
CA GLN A 251 19.20 -18.54 4.69
C GLN A 251 18.20 -17.68 5.45
N TRP A 252 17.63 -18.20 6.54
CA TRP A 252 16.67 -17.49 7.38
C TRP A 252 17.17 -16.14 7.88
N ALA A 253 18.47 -16.03 8.17
CA ALA A 253 19.09 -14.79 8.63
C ALA A 253 18.88 -13.62 7.65
N HIS A 254 18.80 -13.89 6.35
CA HIS A 254 18.58 -12.89 5.32
C HIS A 254 17.11 -12.41 5.23
N TRP A 255 16.17 -13.32 5.54
CA TRP A 255 14.74 -13.07 5.34
C TRP A 255 13.99 -12.68 6.62
N ARG A 256 14.49 -13.09 7.80
CA ARG A 256 13.78 -12.89 9.08
C ARG A 256 13.35 -11.45 9.36
N GLY A 257 14.13 -10.46 8.88
CA GLY A 257 13.80 -9.04 9.01
C GLY A 257 12.60 -8.62 8.17
N GLU A 258 12.36 -9.32 7.07
CA GLU A 258 11.29 -9.01 6.12
C GLU A 258 9.97 -9.76 6.43
N VAL A 259 10.02 -10.76 7.30
CA VAL A 259 8.88 -11.67 7.58
C VAL A 259 7.65 -10.90 8.05
N VAL A 260 7.81 -10.03 9.04
CA VAL A 260 6.70 -9.27 9.64
C VAL A 260 6.13 -8.31 8.62
N TRP A 261 7.01 -7.52 7.98
CA TRP A 261 6.65 -6.54 6.98
C TRP A 261 5.92 -7.18 5.79
N MET A 262 6.56 -8.10 5.07
CA MET A 262 5.99 -8.72 3.87
C MET A 262 4.70 -9.48 4.18
N THR A 263 4.62 -10.17 5.33
CA THR A 263 3.42 -10.92 5.70
C THR A 263 2.25 -9.97 5.99
N ALA A 264 2.46 -8.91 6.76
CA ALA A 264 1.44 -7.91 7.06
C ALA A 264 1.02 -7.13 5.81
N TYR A 265 1.98 -6.71 4.99
CA TYR A 265 1.72 -5.96 3.77
C TYR A 265 0.94 -6.80 2.74
N PHE A 266 1.33 -8.06 2.51
CA PHE A 266 0.65 -8.93 1.55
C PHE A 266 -0.64 -9.55 2.09
N SER A 267 -0.98 -9.35 3.35
CA SER A 267 -2.27 -9.77 3.94
C SER A 267 -3.15 -8.57 4.30
N VAL A 268 -2.80 -7.81 5.32
CA VAL A 268 -3.65 -6.75 5.87
C VAL A 268 -3.93 -5.65 4.83
N ALA A 269 -2.90 -5.14 4.13
CA ALA A 269 -3.11 -4.08 3.15
C ALA A 269 -3.90 -4.57 1.93
N VAL A 270 -3.73 -5.83 1.51
CA VAL A 270 -4.55 -6.44 0.46
C VAL A 270 -6.02 -6.52 0.87
N TRP A 271 -6.30 -6.90 2.11
CA TRP A 271 -7.68 -6.93 2.62
C TRP A 271 -8.28 -5.53 2.73
N LEU A 272 -7.49 -4.53 3.11
CA LEU A 272 -7.91 -3.13 3.06
C LEU A 272 -8.27 -2.71 1.63
N SER A 273 -7.46 -3.07 0.64
CA SER A 273 -7.71 -2.80 -0.78
C SER A 273 -9.02 -3.45 -1.27
N ILE A 274 -9.27 -4.72 -0.93
CA ILE A 274 -10.51 -5.41 -1.27
C ILE A 274 -11.71 -4.74 -0.58
N ALA A 275 -11.57 -4.38 0.70
CA ALA A 275 -12.61 -3.70 1.45
C ALA A 275 -12.97 -2.34 0.84
N LEU A 276 -12.00 -1.55 0.36
CA LEU A 276 -12.22 -0.28 -0.34
C LEU A 276 -13.14 -0.45 -1.57
N ALA A 277 -12.98 -1.54 -2.31
CA ALA A 277 -13.83 -1.83 -3.45
C ALA A 277 -15.29 -2.17 -3.05
N LEU A 278 -15.48 -2.74 -1.85
CA LEU A 278 -16.78 -3.18 -1.36
C LEU A 278 -17.58 -2.11 -0.61
N VAL A 279 -16.94 -1.05 -0.12
CA VAL A 279 -17.59 -0.03 0.72
C VAL A 279 -18.58 0.82 -0.07
N PRO A 280 -19.89 0.81 0.24
CA PRO A 280 -20.84 1.75 -0.32
C PRO A 280 -20.65 3.16 0.30
N ARG A 281 -21.40 4.17 -0.20
CA ARG A 281 -21.38 5.55 0.30
C ARG A 281 -21.27 5.61 1.83
N THR A 282 -20.34 6.40 2.33
CA THR A 282 -19.93 6.40 3.74
C THR A 282 -20.54 7.52 4.55
N VAL A 283 -20.96 8.63 3.90
CA VAL A 283 -21.53 9.81 4.58
C VAL A 283 -23.05 9.68 4.69
N ALA A 284 -23.59 10.00 5.87
CA ALA A 284 -25.03 10.02 6.11
C ALA A 284 -25.66 11.24 5.44
N PRO A 285 -26.86 11.12 4.83
CA PRO A 285 -27.66 12.30 4.52
C PRO A 285 -27.99 13.03 5.84
N SER A 286 -27.99 14.38 5.84
CA SER A 286 -28.40 15.13 7.03
C SER A 286 -29.83 14.77 7.44
N THR A 287 -30.05 14.55 8.72
CA THR A 287 -31.37 14.26 9.29
C THR A 287 -32.33 15.45 9.24
N ASP A 288 -31.83 16.65 8.92
CA ASP A 288 -32.59 17.91 8.95
C ASP A 288 -33.43 18.17 7.69
N ALA A 289 -33.40 17.27 6.70
CA ALA A 289 -34.22 17.43 5.46
C ALA A 289 -35.65 16.86 5.61
N LYS A 290 -36.13 16.58 6.83
CA LYS A 290 -37.49 16.17 7.17
C LYS A 290 -38.14 17.09 8.21
N ALA A 291 -38.12 18.40 7.95
CA ALA A 291 -38.95 19.35 8.66
C ALA A 291 -39.76 20.17 7.64
#